data_e928838420cd9d33564df68d096761c7
#
_entry.id   e928838420cd9d33564df68d096761c7
#
_cell.length_a   1.000
_cell.length_b   1.000
_cell.length_c   1.000
_cell.angle_alpha   90.00
_cell.angle_beta   90.00
_cell.angle_gamma   90.00
#
_symmetry.space_group_name_H-M   'P 1'
#
loop_
_entity.id
_entity.type
_entity.pdbx_description
1 polymer ?
#
loop_
_entity_poly.entity_id
_entity_poly.type
_entity_poly.pdbx_seq_one_letter_code
_entity_poly.pdbx_strand_id
1 'polypeptide(L)'
;MKQEIHIKNIEDLDRAAGEFLEKIGDNTLVALFAPMGSGKTTFTTAVCRVLGVTDPVGSPTFAIVNEYMRADGDPMYHFDFYRINKLQEAVEIGLYDYLDSGYLCMMEWPENIEELLPEETLKVHIQVNPDQSRTIYWEE
;
A
#
# COMPACT_ATOMS: atom_id res chain seq x y z
N MET A 1 5.71 14.39 12.75
CA MET A 1 5.84 13.42 13.85
C MET A 1 5.88 12.01 13.27
N LYS A 2 6.80 11.20 13.77
CA LYS A 2 6.95 9.83 13.28
C LYS A 2 5.87 8.91 13.85
N GLN A 3 5.23 8.15 12.99
CA GLN A 3 4.28 7.12 13.38
C GLN A 3 4.93 5.75 13.22
N GLU A 4 4.68 4.86 14.16
CA GLU A 4 5.22 3.49 14.13
C GLU A 4 4.15 2.49 14.52
N ILE A 5 4.15 1.33 13.85
CA ILE A 5 3.29 0.20 14.21
C ILE A 5 4.18 -1.04 14.22
N HIS A 6 4.16 -1.77 15.32
CA HIS A 6 4.92 -3.01 15.47
C HIS A 6 4.03 -4.21 15.17
N ILE A 7 4.51 -5.11 14.32
CA ILE A 7 3.82 -6.34 13.97
C ILE A 7 4.64 -7.51 14.50
N LYS A 8 4.14 -8.14 15.55
CA LYS A 8 4.83 -9.19 16.27
C LYS A 8 5.00 -10.45 15.44
N ASN A 9 3.94 -10.89 14.78
CA ASN A 9 3.90 -12.10 13.96
C ASN A 9 2.71 -12.00 13.00
N ILE A 10 2.49 -13.07 12.22
CA ILE A 10 1.46 -13.04 11.18
C ILE A 10 0.03 -12.95 11.76
N GLU A 11 -0.20 -13.48 12.96
CA GLU A 11 -1.50 -13.38 13.63
C GLU A 11 -1.82 -11.96 14.08
N ASP A 12 -0.82 -11.10 14.17
CA ASP A 12 -0.95 -9.71 14.60
C ASP A 12 -1.27 -8.75 13.44
N LEU A 13 -1.27 -9.26 12.20
CA LEU A 13 -1.41 -8.42 11.01
C LEU A 13 -2.72 -7.65 10.93
N ASP A 14 -3.83 -8.29 11.23
CA ASP A 14 -5.13 -7.62 11.10
C ASP A 14 -5.28 -6.49 12.11
N ARG A 15 -4.78 -6.66 13.33
CA ARG A 15 -4.73 -5.59 14.32
C ARG A 15 -3.88 -4.43 13.80
N ALA A 16 -2.70 -4.74 13.28
CA ALA A 16 -1.78 -3.72 12.77
C ALA A 16 -2.39 -2.97 11.58
N ALA A 17 -3.06 -3.69 10.68
CA ALA A 17 -3.73 -3.07 9.54
C ALA A 17 -4.85 -2.11 9.99
N GLY A 18 -5.63 -2.50 10.99
CA GLY A 18 -6.65 -1.63 11.56
C GLY A 18 -6.07 -0.38 12.19
N GLU A 19 -4.99 -0.53 12.95
CA GLU A 19 -4.28 0.60 13.55
C GLU A 19 -3.71 1.53 12.48
N PHE A 20 -3.16 0.95 11.40
CA PHE A 20 -2.64 1.71 10.27
C PHE A 20 -3.73 2.58 9.64
N LEU A 21 -4.89 1.98 9.36
CA LEU A 21 -6.00 2.71 8.74
C LEU A 21 -6.49 3.86 9.62
N GLU A 22 -6.53 3.67 10.94
CA GLU A 22 -6.88 4.75 11.86
C GLU A 22 -5.85 5.88 11.83
N LYS A 23 -4.56 5.52 11.84
CA LYS A 23 -3.49 6.51 11.90
C LYS A 23 -3.34 7.32 10.62
N ILE A 24 -3.60 6.74 9.45
CA ILE A 24 -3.52 7.49 8.20
C ILE A 24 -4.70 8.46 8.04
N GLY A 25 -5.81 8.21 8.73
CA GLY A 25 -6.98 9.09 8.71
C GLY A 25 -7.53 9.28 7.30
N ASP A 26 -7.59 10.53 6.86
CA ASP A 26 -8.14 10.89 5.54
C ASP A 26 -7.12 10.76 4.40
N ASN A 27 -5.88 10.40 4.70
CA ASN A 27 -4.89 10.18 3.64
C ASN A 27 -5.27 8.96 2.80
N THR A 28 -5.21 9.12 1.48
CA THR A 28 -5.59 8.05 0.56
C THR A 28 -4.43 7.53 -0.27
N LEU A 29 -3.29 8.23 -0.27
CA LEU A 29 -2.14 7.86 -1.10
C LEU A 29 -1.04 7.29 -0.22
N VAL A 30 -0.80 5.99 -0.35
CA VAL A 30 0.17 5.26 0.47
C VAL A 30 1.20 4.60 -0.44
N ALA A 31 2.46 4.99 -0.30
CA ALA A 31 3.59 4.41 -1.01
C ALA A 31 4.37 3.53 -0.04
N LEU A 32 4.44 2.22 -0.32
CA LEU A 32 5.09 1.23 0.55
C LEU A 32 6.53 0.98 0.10
N PHE A 33 7.47 1.45 0.88
CA PHE A 33 8.91 1.23 0.66
C PHE A 33 9.38 0.09 1.54
N ALA A 34 9.86 -0.99 0.93
CA ALA A 34 10.30 -2.14 1.71
C ALA A 34 11.16 -3.06 0.86
N PRO A 35 12.10 -3.80 1.48
CA PRO A 35 12.87 -4.79 0.74
C PRO A 35 11.97 -5.90 0.19
N MET A 36 12.46 -6.59 -0.84
CA MET A 36 11.77 -7.77 -1.35
C MET A 36 11.67 -8.82 -0.24
N GLY A 37 10.51 -9.45 -0.12
CA GLY A 37 10.28 -10.46 0.92
C GLY A 37 9.95 -9.91 2.30
N SER A 38 9.76 -8.59 2.42
CA SER A 38 9.46 -7.96 3.72
C SER A 38 7.98 -8.07 4.12
N GLY A 39 7.10 -8.47 3.19
CA GLY A 39 5.69 -8.62 3.48
C GLY A 39 4.79 -7.49 2.98
N LYS A 40 5.19 -6.77 1.94
CA LYS A 40 4.37 -5.69 1.36
C LYS A 40 3.00 -6.16 0.94
N THR A 41 2.95 -7.22 0.14
CA THR A 41 1.68 -7.78 -0.35
C THR A 41 0.90 -8.39 0.80
N THR A 42 1.57 -9.03 1.75
CA THR A 42 0.93 -9.60 2.94
C THR A 42 0.26 -8.51 3.77
N PHE A 43 0.94 -7.38 3.95
CA PHE A 43 0.36 -6.25 4.68
C PHE A 43 -0.83 -5.66 3.92
N THR A 44 -0.69 -5.46 2.60
CA THR A 44 -1.79 -4.96 1.76
C THR A 44 -3.00 -5.89 1.84
N THR A 45 -2.77 -7.21 1.83
CA THR A 45 -3.83 -8.19 1.98
C THR A 45 -4.56 -8.03 3.32
N ALA A 46 -3.81 -7.78 4.40
CA ALA A 46 -4.42 -7.55 5.72
C ALA A 46 -5.26 -6.28 5.74
N VAL A 47 -4.77 -5.20 5.11
CA VAL A 47 -5.54 -3.96 4.97
C VAL A 47 -6.86 -4.23 4.23
N CYS A 48 -6.79 -5.01 3.14
CA CYS A 48 -7.99 -5.38 2.39
C CYS A 48 -8.99 -6.16 3.24
N ARG A 49 -8.51 -7.11 4.06
CA ARG A 49 -9.39 -7.87 4.95
C ARG A 49 -10.13 -6.96 5.93
N VAL A 50 -9.40 -6.01 6.52
CA VAL A 50 -10.00 -5.06 7.47
C VAL A 50 -11.03 -4.18 6.77
N LEU A 51 -10.81 -3.81 5.52
CA LEU A 51 -11.75 -3.02 4.73
C LEU A 51 -12.94 -3.83 4.19
N GLY A 52 -12.93 -5.14 4.41
CA GLY A 52 -14.03 -5.99 3.97
C GLY A 52 -14.00 -6.41 2.51
N VAL A 53 -12.82 -6.40 1.89
CA VAL A 53 -12.65 -6.88 0.52
C VAL A 53 -12.80 -8.40 0.50
N THR A 54 -13.67 -8.90 -0.38
CA THR A 54 -13.90 -10.35 -0.54
C THR A 54 -13.27 -10.89 -1.82
N ASP A 55 -12.79 -10.02 -2.71
CA ASP A 55 -12.08 -10.42 -3.91
C ASP A 55 -10.75 -11.09 -3.57
N PRO A 56 -10.25 -12.00 -4.41
CA PRO A 56 -8.91 -12.53 -4.22
C PRO A 56 -7.87 -11.40 -4.29
N VAL A 57 -7.02 -11.29 -3.26
CA VAL A 57 -6.01 -10.24 -3.16
C VAL A 57 -4.62 -10.83 -3.40
N GLY A 58 -3.85 -10.19 -4.25
CA GLY A 58 -2.46 -10.55 -4.52
C GLY A 58 -1.82 -9.47 -5.36
N SER A 59 -0.50 -9.57 -5.54
CA SER A 59 0.19 -8.63 -6.43
C SER A 59 -0.35 -8.74 -7.85
N PRO A 60 -0.58 -7.62 -8.56
CA PRO A 60 -0.95 -7.67 -9.97
C PRO A 60 0.09 -8.44 -10.77
N THR A 61 -0.35 -9.44 -11.55
CA THR A 61 0.57 -10.31 -12.31
C THR A 61 0.83 -9.79 -13.71
N PHE A 62 -0.24 -9.42 -14.43
CA PHE A 62 -0.14 -8.94 -15.80
C PHE A 62 -0.55 -7.48 -15.96
N ALA A 63 -1.14 -6.90 -14.92
CA ALA A 63 -1.52 -5.51 -14.86
C ALA A 63 -0.68 -4.80 -13.82
N ILE A 64 -0.62 -3.46 -13.87
CA ILE A 64 0.10 -2.66 -12.88
C ILE A 64 -0.82 -2.37 -11.69
N VAL A 65 -2.14 -2.37 -11.88
CA VAL A 65 -3.11 -2.02 -10.85
C VAL A 65 -4.25 -3.04 -10.80
N ASN A 66 -4.66 -3.37 -9.58
CA ASN A 66 -5.90 -4.11 -9.31
C ASN A 66 -6.87 -3.20 -8.58
N GLU A 67 -8.14 -3.32 -8.91
CA GLU A 67 -9.22 -2.64 -8.21
C GLU A 67 -9.98 -3.65 -7.36
N TYR A 68 -10.17 -3.33 -6.09
CA TYR A 68 -10.95 -4.16 -5.17
C TYR A 68 -12.14 -3.38 -4.65
N MET A 69 -13.25 -4.07 -4.36
CA MET A 69 -14.44 -3.45 -3.77
C MET A 69 -14.41 -3.64 -2.26
N ARG A 70 -14.50 -2.54 -1.51
CA ARG A 70 -14.60 -2.54 -0.06
C ARG A 70 -16.01 -2.87 0.38
N ALA A 71 -16.17 -3.24 1.66
CA ALA A 71 -17.50 -3.51 2.23
C ALA A 71 -18.45 -2.31 2.17
N ASP A 72 -17.88 -1.08 2.21
CA ASP A 72 -18.69 0.15 2.14
C ASP A 72 -19.11 0.53 0.72
N GLY A 73 -18.74 -0.26 -0.28
CA GLY A 73 -19.08 -0.02 -1.68
C GLY A 73 -18.08 0.82 -2.45
N ASP A 74 -17.08 1.39 -1.77
CA ASP A 74 -16.03 2.16 -2.43
C ASP A 74 -14.94 1.24 -2.98
N PRO A 75 -14.30 1.62 -4.09
CA PRO A 75 -13.14 0.87 -4.56
C PRO A 75 -11.89 1.22 -3.77
N MET A 76 -10.89 0.32 -3.81
CA MET A 76 -9.52 0.66 -3.44
C MET A 76 -8.61 0.12 -4.54
N TYR A 77 -7.44 0.73 -4.69
CA TYR A 77 -6.52 0.40 -5.77
C TYR A 77 -5.20 -0.11 -5.19
N HIS A 78 -4.73 -1.23 -5.75
CA HIS A 78 -3.47 -1.86 -5.36
C HIS A 78 -2.53 -1.85 -6.55
N PHE A 79 -1.44 -1.10 -6.47
CA PHE A 79 -0.46 -0.95 -7.53
C PHE A 79 0.79 -1.74 -7.22
N ASP A 80 1.41 -2.28 -8.26
CA ASP A 80 2.75 -2.87 -8.19
C ASP A 80 3.56 -2.34 -9.38
N PHE A 81 4.54 -1.50 -9.09
CA PHE A 81 5.36 -0.86 -10.11
C PHE A 81 6.69 -1.58 -10.34
N TYR A 82 6.85 -2.80 -9.81
CA TYR A 82 8.11 -3.53 -9.90
C TYR A 82 8.64 -3.68 -11.33
N ARG A 83 7.74 -3.94 -12.27
CA ARG A 83 8.10 -4.19 -13.68
C ARG A 83 8.13 -2.94 -14.55
N ILE A 84 7.89 -1.79 -13.98
CA ILE A 84 7.93 -0.54 -14.75
C ILE A 84 9.39 -0.18 -15.05
N ASN A 85 9.68 0.05 -16.33
CA ASN A 85 11.00 0.47 -16.80
C ASN A 85 11.04 1.96 -17.13
N LYS A 86 9.88 2.56 -17.47
CA LYS A 86 9.78 3.97 -17.85
C LYS A 86 8.56 4.60 -17.18
N LEU A 87 8.69 5.84 -16.74
CA LEU A 87 7.59 6.59 -16.14
C LEU A 87 6.36 6.66 -17.05
N GLN A 88 6.58 6.70 -18.37
CA GLN A 88 5.50 6.76 -19.35
C GLN A 88 4.52 5.59 -19.21
N GLU A 89 5.01 4.41 -18.82
CA GLU A 89 4.13 3.24 -18.62
C GLU A 89 3.09 3.50 -17.54
N ALA A 90 3.46 4.17 -16.45
CA ALA A 90 2.53 4.53 -15.39
C ALA A 90 1.53 5.60 -15.85
N VAL A 91 2.00 6.59 -16.60
CA VAL A 91 1.13 7.63 -17.14
C VAL A 91 0.09 7.03 -18.08
N GLU A 92 0.50 6.09 -18.92
CA GLU A 92 -0.38 5.45 -19.91
C GLU A 92 -1.50 4.63 -19.30
N ILE A 93 -1.32 4.05 -18.12
CA ILE A 93 -2.41 3.32 -17.45
C ILE A 93 -3.40 4.25 -16.76
N GLY A 94 -3.14 5.57 -16.77
CA GLY A 94 -4.02 6.55 -16.14
C GLY A 94 -3.73 6.77 -14.66
N LEU A 95 -2.47 6.67 -14.25
CA LEU A 95 -2.09 6.80 -12.83
C LEU A 95 -2.70 8.03 -12.17
N TYR A 96 -2.66 9.17 -12.83
CA TYR A 96 -3.15 10.42 -12.23
C TYR A 96 -4.65 10.36 -11.91
N ASP A 97 -5.45 9.69 -12.74
CA ASP A 97 -6.88 9.53 -12.49
C ASP A 97 -7.13 8.73 -11.21
N TYR A 98 -6.33 7.68 -10.97
CA TYR A 98 -6.42 6.91 -9.74
C TYR A 98 -6.02 7.73 -8.53
N LEU A 99 -4.90 8.45 -8.61
CA LEU A 99 -4.39 9.25 -7.50
C LEU A 99 -5.35 10.39 -7.14
N ASP A 100 -6.05 10.94 -8.13
CA ASP A 100 -7.01 12.02 -7.93
C ASP A 100 -8.40 11.53 -7.54
N SER A 101 -8.62 10.23 -7.51
CA SER A 101 -9.95 9.64 -7.30
C SER A 101 -10.52 9.87 -5.90
N GLY A 102 -9.67 10.12 -4.91
CA GLY A 102 -10.09 10.22 -3.51
C GLY A 102 -10.24 8.86 -2.83
N TYR A 103 -9.98 7.76 -3.51
CA TYR A 103 -10.03 6.43 -2.95
C TYR A 103 -8.63 5.94 -2.56
N LEU A 104 -8.59 4.96 -1.65
CA LEU A 104 -7.31 4.46 -1.13
C LEU A 104 -6.47 3.83 -2.24
N CYS A 105 -5.23 4.27 -2.35
CA CYS A 105 -4.23 3.72 -3.28
C CYS A 105 -3.06 3.18 -2.47
N MET A 106 -2.87 1.85 -2.49
CA MET A 106 -1.73 1.19 -1.88
C MET A 106 -0.74 0.85 -2.98
N MET A 107 0.46 1.44 -2.94
CA MET A 107 1.43 1.35 -4.02
C MET A 107 2.69 0.61 -3.58
N GLU A 108 3.02 -0.51 -4.24
CA GLU A 108 4.26 -1.27 -4.03
C GLU A 108 5.28 -0.87 -5.09
N TRP A 109 6.56 -0.89 -4.69
CA TRP A 109 7.68 -0.46 -5.54
C TRP A 109 7.51 0.97 -6.05
N PRO A 110 7.13 1.92 -5.15
CA PRO A 110 6.90 3.30 -5.58
C PRO A 110 8.17 4.01 -6.04
N GLU A 111 9.34 3.51 -5.68
CA GLU A 111 10.62 4.08 -6.10
C GLU A 111 10.74 4.13 -7.62
N ASN A 112 10.05 3.24 -8.34
CA ASN A 112 10.10 3.22 -9.80
C ASN A 112 9.27 4.33 -10.45
N ILE A 113 8.39 4.99 -9.68
CA ILE A 113 7.58 6.10 -10.18
C ILE A 113 7.57 7.28 -9.20
N GLU A 114 8.58 7.38 -8.33
CA GLU A 114 8.60 8.38 -7.25
C GLU A 114 8.41 9.81 -7.74
N GLU A 115 8.95 10.13 -8.92
CA GLU A 115 8.82 11.46 -9.52
C GLU A 115 7.37 11.84 -9.83
N LEU A 116 6.47 10.86 -9.96
CA LEU A 116 5.07 11.09 -10.28
C LEU A 116 4.18 11.22 -9.04
N LEU A 117 4.72 10.93 -7.86
CA LEU A 117 3.93 10.92 -6.63
C LEU A 117 3.63 12.35 -6.14
N PRO A 118 2.38 12.65 -5.77
CA PRO A 118 2.05 13.94 -5.16
C PRO A 118 2.78 14.13 -3.82
N GLU A 119 2.97 15.38 -3.42
CA GLU A 119 3.64 15.71 -2.15
C GLU A 119 2.94 15.11 -0.94
N GLU A 120 1.62 15.05 -0.97
CA GLU A 120 0.82 14.55 0.14
C GLU A 120 0.86 13.04 0.30
N THR A 121 1.55 12.31 -0.60
CA THR A 121 1.67 10.85 -0.50
C THR A 121 2.39 10.47 0.79
N LEU A 122 1.80 9.57 1.58
CA LEU A 122 2.46 9.01 2.74
C LEU A 122 3.51 7.99 2.29
N LYS A 123 4.75 8.23 2.67
CA LYS A 123 5.86 7.31 2.39
C LYS A 123 6.02 6.39 3.58
N VAL A 124 5.47 5.20 3.45
CA VAL A 124 5.41 4.21 4.53
C VAL A 124 6.50 3.17 4.31
N HIS A 125 7.27 2.92 5.35
CA HIS A 125 8.38 1.95 5.30
C HIS A 125 8.05 0.72 6.11
N ILE A 126 8.45 -0.45 5.61
CA ILE A 126 8.37 -1.71 6.35
C ILE A 126 9.78 -2.17 6.63
N GLN A 127 10.10 -2.34 7.92
CA GLN A 127 11.41 -2.80 8.36
C GLN A 127 11.27 -4.22 8.93
N VAL A 128 12.14 -5.13 8.48
CA VAL A 128 12.22 -6.48 9.03
C VAL A 128 13.19 -6.42 10.21
N ASN A 129 12.74 -6.83 11.39
CA ASN A 129 13.56 -6.81 12.59
C ASN A 129 14.32 -8.13 12.76
N PRO A 130 15.41 -8.16 13.56
CA PRO A 130 16.22 -9.39 13.73
C PRO A 130 15.42 -10.59 14.23
N ASP A 131 14.36 -10.39 15.01
CA ASP A 131 13.50 -11.45 15.53
C ASP A 131 12.38 -11.85 14.57
N GLN A 132 12.43 -11.37 13.32
CA GLN A 132 11.44 -11.60 12.28
C GLN A 132 10.11 -10.87 12.48
N SER A 133 9.99 -10.01 13.49
CA SER A 133 8.88 -9.08 13.57
C SER A 133 9.05 -7.97 12.54
N ARG A 134 8.03 -7.15 12.35
CA ARG A 134 8.05 -6.05 11.39
C ARG A 134 7.72 -4.75 12.11
N THR A 135 8.31 -3.65 11.66
CA THR A 135 7.94 -2.31 12.09
C THR A 135 7.52 -1.52 10.85
N ILE A 136 6.32 -0.95 10.91
CA ILE A 136 5.83 -0.06 9.85
C ILE A 136 5.96 1.36 10.39
N TYR A 137 6.54 2.26 9.61
CA TYR A 137 6.73 3.63 10.09
C TYR A 137 6.65 4.64 8.94
N TRP A 138 6.25 5.86 9.28
CA TRP A 138 6.22 6.98 8.34
C TRP A 138 6.28 8.30 9.11
N GLU A 139 6.60 9.38 8.40
CA GLU A 139 6.57 10.74 8.94
C GLU A 139 5.30 11.45 8.46
N GLU A 140 4.73 12.24 9.33
CA GLU A 140 3.61 13.12 8.98
C GLU A 140 4.06 14.58 8.99
#